data_7335a80ffcc6737dd9ed0452e464a2a4
#
_entry.id   7335a80ffcc6737dd9ed0452e464a2a4
#
_cell.length_a   1.000
_cell.length_b   1.000
_cell.length_c   1.000
_cell.angle_alpha   90.00
_cell.angle_beta   90.00
_cell.angle_gamma   90.00
#
_symmetry.space_group_name_H-M   'P 1'
#
loop_
_entity.id
_entity.type
_entity.pdbx_description
1 polymer ?
#
loop_
_entity_poly.entity_id
_entity_poly.type
_entity_poly.pdbx_seq_one_letter_code
_entity_poly.pdbx_strand_id
1 'polypeptide(L)'
;MAATISGKLNFPFIEEVEIGGVIRTFYPTKDDSEYVWHRDKEDREIEVLEGEGWQFQYEDCLPYLLEEGMIFEIKKGEYHRLIRGVTPLKCRVIFRDE
;
A
#
# COMPACT_ATOMS: atom_id res chain seq x y z
N MET A 1 13.31 -0.58 18.04
CA MET A 1 13.29 -1.94 17.49
C MET A 1 11.97 -2.19 16.78
N ALA A 2 12.06 -2.61 15.58
CA ALA A 2 10.85 -2.91 14.81
C ALA A 2 10.31 -4.28 15.22
N ALA A 3 9.03 -4.35 15.45
CA ALA A 3 8.37 -5.63 15.69
C ALA A 3 7.75 -6.09 14.40
N THR A 4 8.06 -7.31 14.02
CA THR A 4 7.50 -7.88 12.82
C THR A 4 6.21 -8.60 13.18
N ILE A 5 5.13 -8.19 12.57
CA ILE A 5 3.85 -8.85 12.76
C ILE A 5 3.70 -9.83 11.61
N SER A 6 4.12 -11.05 11.84
CA SER A 6 4.14 -12.02 10.77
C SER A 6 3.34 -13.26 11.10
N GLY A 7 2.54 -13.19 12.14
CA GLY A 7 1.88 -14.38 12.61
C GLY A 7 0.75 -14.90 11.72
N LYS A 8 0.39 -14.17 10.70
CA LYS A 8 -0.71 -14.57 9.84
C LYS A 8 -0.16 -15.01 8.51
N LEU A 9 -0.12 -16.30 8.31
CA LEU A 9 0.47 -16.86 7.11
C LEU A 9 -0.31 -16.53 5.85
N ASN A 10 -1.58 -16.20 6.00
CA ASN A 10 -2.42 -15.90 4.86
C ASN A 10 -2.52 -14.43 4.54
N PHE A 11 -1.74 -13.59 5.22
CA PHE A 11 -1.68 -12.19 4.85
C PHE A 11 -0.93 -12.06 3.52
N PRO A 12 -1.46 -11.27 2.60
CA PRO A 12 -0.83 -11.13 1.29
C PRO A 12 0.39 -10.23 1.27
N PHE A 13 0.69 -9.58 2.38
CA PHE A 13 1.84 -8.70 2.49
C PHE A 13 2.53 -8.94 3.82
N ILE A 14 3.78 -8.51 3.89
CA ILE A 14 4.54 -8.51 5.13
C ILE A 14 4.47 -7.11 5.70
N GLU A 15 4.18 -7.03 6.99
CA GLU A 15 4.03 -5.75 7.65
C GLU A 15 5.03 -5.61 8.77
N GLU A 16 5.76 -4.49 8.76
CA GLU A 16 6.71 -4.15 9.83
C GLU A 16 6.23 -2.88 10.49
N VAL A 17 6.15 -2.90 11.82
CA VAL A 17 5.64 -1.75 12.57
C VAL A 17 6.76 -0.76 12.81
N GLU A 18 6.47 0.51 12.57
CA GLU A 18 7.37 1.62 12.85
C GLU A 18 6.63 2.64 13.70
N ILE A 19 7.39 3.61 14.23
CA ILE A 19 6.77 4.72 14.94
C ILE A 19 5.92 5.51 13.94
N GLY A 20 4.63 5.58 14.23
CA GLY A 20 3.71 6.37 13.40
C GLY A 20 3.16 5.66 12.19
N GLY A 21 3.54 4.40 11.96
CA GLY A 21 3.04 3.72 10.78
C GLY A 21 3.57 2.32 10.64
N VAL A 22 3.44 1.79 9.45
CA VAL A 22 3.90 0.45 9.13
C VAL A 22 4.60 0.46 7.78
N ILE A 23 5.44 -0.54 7.55
CA ILE A 23 5.99 -0.80 6.23
C ILE A 23 5.34 -2.07 5.73
N ARG A 24 4.71 -1.98 4.56
CA ARG A 24 4.03 -3.11 3.93
C ARG A 24 4.73 -3.48 2.65
N THR A 25 4.83 -4.78 2.42
CA THR A 25 5.41 -5.31 1.19
C THR A 25 4.35 -6.13 0.47
N PHE A 26 4.08 -5.76 -0.77
CA PHE A 26 3.10 -6.45 -1.62
C PHE A 26 3.84 -7.23 -2.68
N TYR A 27 3.32 -8.39 -3.02
CA TYR A 27 3.95 -9.29 -3.98
C TYR A 27 3.09 -9.43 -5.23
N PRO A 28 3.70 -9.32 -6.42
CA PRO A 28 2.90 -9.43 -7.64
C PRO A 28 2.33 -10.83 -7.88
N THR A 29 2.88 -11.82 -7.19
CA THR A 29 2.46 -13.20 -7.40
C THR A 29 1.36 -13.65 -6.45
N LYS A 30 0.89 -12.78 -5.58
CA LYS A 30 -0.14 -13.13 -4.61
C LYS A 30 -1.35 -12.24 -4.80
N ASP A 31 -2.53 -12.78 -4.50
CA ASP A 31 -3.75 -11.98 -4.50
C ASP A 31 -3.82 -11.15 -3.23
N ASP A 32 -4.47 -10.01 -3.33
CA ASP A 32 -4.57 -9.09 -2.22
C ASP A 32 -5.83 -8.25 -2.41
N SER A 33 -6.49 -7.97 -1.30
CA SER A 33 -7.66 -7.11 -1.33
C SER A 33 -7.31 -5.69 -1.81
N GLU A 34 -6.04 -5.29 -1.72
CA GLU A 34 -5.63 -3.99 -2.24
C GLU A 34 -5.63 -3.92 -3.76
N TYR A 35 -5.66 -5.06 -4.45
CA TYR A 35 -5.63 -5.10 -5.90
C TYR A 35 -7.01 -4.97 -6.52
N VAL A 36 -8.05 -4.96 -5.70
CA VAL A 36 -9.41 -4.75 -6.19
C VAL A 36 -9.91 -3.42 -5.66
N TRP A 37 -10.97 -2.92 -6.27
CA TRP A 37 -11.56 -1.65 -5.83
C TRP A 37 -12.02 -1.78 -4.39
N HIS A 38 -11.56 -0.86 -3.55
CA HIS A 38 -11.92 -0.85 -2.14
C HIS A 38 -11.76 0.58 -1.61
N ARG A 39 -12.19 0.78 -0.37
CA ARG A 39 -12.03 2.07 0.29
C ARG A 39 -11.59 1.82 1.73
N ASP A 40 -10.91 2.80 2.29
CA ASP A 40 -10.38 2.71 3.64
C ASP A 40 -11.22 3.51 4.61
N LYS A 41 -11.09 3.18 5.88
CA LYS A 41 -11.84 3.85 6.94
C LYS A 41 -11.12 5.07 7.50
N GLU A 42 -9.87 5.26 7.14
CA GLU A 42 -9.08 6.39 7.62
C GLU A 42 -8.22 6.92 6.48
N ASP A 43 -7.77 8.16 6.62
CA ASP A 43 -6.80 8.71 5.68
C ASP A 43 -5.47 8.00 5.86
N ARG A 44 -4.73 7.84 4.79
CA ARG A 44 -3.41 7.22 4.80
C ARG A 44 -2.45 8.05 3.98
N GLU A 45 -1.23 8.16 4.49
CA GLU A 45 -0.15 8.74 3.70
C GLU A 45 0.77 7.60 3.29
N ILE A 46 1.13 7.57 2.03
CA ILE A 46 1.90 6.47 1.45
C ILE A 46 3.21 7.03 0.92
N GLU A 47 4.30 6.38 1.30
CA GLU A 47 5.60 6.66 0.70
C GLU A 47 6.08 5.40 0.00
N VAL A 48 6.41 5.51 -1.27
CA VAL A 48 6.89 4.37 -2.05
C VAL A 48 8.38 4.21 -1.80
N LEU A 49 8.76 3.07 -1.21
CA LEU A 49 10.16 2.80 -0.86
C LEU A 49 10.86 1.99 -1.96
N GLU A 50 10.18 0.99 -2.52
CA GLU A 50 10.73 0.14 -3.57
C GLU A 50 9.59 -0.40 -4.39
N GLY A 51 9.86 -0.71 -5.64
CA GLY A 51 8.90 -1.36 -6.49
C GLY A 51 9.00 -0.87 -7.90
N GLU A 52 8.63 -1.74 -8.84
CA GLU A 52 8.76 -1.43 -10.26
C GLU A 52 7.51 -1.86 -10.99
N GLY A 53 6.95 -0.94 -11.76
CA GLY A 53 5.80 -1.24 -12.61
C GLY A 53 4.46 -1.16 -11.92
N TRP A 54 4.42 -0.84 -10.65
CA TRP A 54 3.16 -0.74 -9.92
C TRP A 54 2.45 0.55 -10.26
N GLN A 55 1.11 0.52 -10.21
CA GLN A 55 0.30 1.69 -10.44
C GLN A 55 -0.76 1.82 -9.35
N PHE A 56 -1.22 3.02 -9.17
CA PHE A 56 -2.30 3.33 -8.23
C PHE A 56 -3.40 4.03 -8.98
N GLN A 57 -4.65 3.69 -8.66
CA GLN A 57 -5.78 4.28 -9.37
C GLN A 57 -6.92 4.61 -8.41
N TYR A 58 -7.34 5.87 -8.41
CA TYR A 58 -8.59 6.26 -7.81
C TYR A 58 -9.74 6.01 -8.79
N GLU A 59 -10.94 5.83 -8.25
CA GLU A 59 -12.14 5.74 -9.05
C GLU A 59 -12.26 7.00 -9.92
N ASP A 60 -12.67 6.82 -11.16
CA ASP A 60 -12.86 7.90 -12.12
C ASP A 60 -11.57 8.63 -12.51
N CYS A 61 -10.44 8.04 -12.24
CA CYS A 61 -9.14 8.61 -12.61
C CYS A 61 -8.35 7.57 -13.39
N LEU A 62 -7.43 8.05 -14.20
CA LEU A 62 -6.47 7.15 -14.84
C LEU A 62 -5.46 6.70 -13.81
N PRO A 63 -4.96 5.47 -13.95
CA PRO A 63 -3.91 5.02 -13.04
C PRO A 63 -2.62 5.80 -13.28
N TYR A 64 -1.83 5.93 -12.23
CA TYR A 64 -0.52 6.56 -12.37
C TYR A 64 0.55 5.64 -11.82
N LEU A 65 1.74 5.76 -12.38
CA LEU A 65 2.86 4.92 -12.03
C LEU A 65 3.42 5.33 -10.67
N LEU A 66 3.72 4.32 -9.85
CA LEU A 66 4.37 4.53 -8.55
C LEU A 66 5.87 4.41 -8.72
N GLU A 67 6.58 5.43 -8.26
CA GLU A 67 8.03 5.46 -8.34
C GLU A 67 8.62 5.69 -6.96
N GLU A 68 9.82 5.19 -6.76
CA GLU A 68 10.50 5.35 -5.48
C GLU A 68 10.56 6.80 -5.09
N GLY A 69 10.27 7.06 -3.83
CA GLY A 69 10.29 8.41 -3.30
C GLY A 69 8.98 9.15 -3.41
N MET A 70 8.02 8.62 -4.15
CA MET A 70 6.71 9.27 -4.24
C MET A 70 6.00 9.21 -2.89
N ILE A 71 5.35 10.32 -2.55
CA ILE A 71 4.53 10.41 -1.36
C ILE A 71 3.16 10.90 -1.80
N PHE A 72 2.12 10.19 -1.41
CA PHE A 72 0.77 10.60 -1.76
C PHE A 72 -0.19 10.20 -0.66
N GLU A 73 -1.37 10.78 -0.69
CA GLU A 73 -2.39 10.54 0.32
C GLU A 73 -3.54 9.76 -0.27
N ILE A 74 -4.05 8.80 0.51
CA ILE A 74 -5.28 8.08 0.15
C ILE A 74 -6.34 8.53 1.13
N LYS A 75 -7.36 9.22 0.61
CA LYS A 75 -8.44 9.75 1.44
C LYS A 75 -9.41 8.67 1.85
N LYS A 76 -9.82 8.72 3.10
CA LYS A 76 -10.82 7.75 3.57
C LYS A 76 -12.07 7.84 2.70
N GLY A 77 -12.68 6.70 2.47
CA GLY A 77 -13.94 6.65 1.76
C GLY A 77 -13.85 6.71 0.26
N GLU A 78 -12.68 6.99 -0.30
CA GLU A 78 -12.52 7.05 -1.75
C GLU A 78 -12.09 5.69 -2.27
N TYR A 79 -12.79 5.21 -3.31
CA TYR A 79 -12.45 3.92 -3.90
C TYR A 79 -11.15 4.02 -4.68
N HIS A 80 -10.32 3.02 -4.51
CA HIS A 80 -9.01 2.98 -5.16
C HIS A 80 -8.53 1.54 -5.25
N ARG A 81 -7.44 1.35 -5.97
CA ARG A 81 -6.82 0.03 -6.08
C ARG A 81 -5.35 0.17 -6.46
N LEU A 82 -4.58 -0.87 -6.11
CA LEU A 82 -3.23 -1.06 -6.62
C LEU A 82 -3.30 -1.93 -7.87
N ILE A 83 -2.49 -1.61 -8.85
CA ILE A 83 -2.35 -2.44 -10.03
C ILE A 83 -0.96 -3.04 -9.98
N ARG A 84 -0.90 -4.36 -10.11
CA ARG A 84 0.33 -5.12 -9.89
C ARG A 84 1.45 -4.70 -10.80
N GLY A 85 2.65 -4.65 -10.22
CA GLY A 85 3.86 -4.41 -10.98
C GLY A 85 4.65 -5.69 -11.20
N VAL A 86 5.97 -5.51 -11.30
CA VAL A 86 6.87 -6.60 -11.70
C VAL A 86 7.64 -7.14 -10.49
N THR A 87 8.12 -6.25 -9.62
CA THR A 87 8.88 -6.63 -8.43
C THR A 87 8.03 -6.35 -7.20
N PRO A 88 8.42 -6.86 -6.02
CA PRO A 88 7.66 -6.52 -4.81
C PRO A 88 7.60 -5.01 -4.58
N LEU A 89 6.46 -4.56 -4.10
CA LEU A 89 6.26 -3.15 -3.77
C LEU A 89 6.37 -2.98 -2.26
N LYS A 90 7.23 -2.08 -1.84
CA LYS A 90 7.39 -1.77 -0.42
C LYS A 90 6.98 -0.34 -0.18
N CYS A 91 6.08 -0.12 0.77
CA CYS A 91 5.55 1.21 1.07
C CYS A 91 5.57 1.45 2.56
N ARG A 92 5.84 2.69 2.95
CA ARG A 92 5.59 3.13 4.32
C ARG A 92 4.19 3.72 4.35
N VAL A 93 3.38 3.23 5.27
CA VAL A 93 1.99 3.63 5.40
C VAL A 93 1.81 4.30 6.74
N ILE A 94 1.34 5.54 6.73
CA ILE A 94 1.05 6.28 7.95
C ILE A 94 -0.45 6.47 8.00
N PHE A 95 -1.07 5.98 9.07
CA PHE A 95 -2.51 6.08 9.25
C PHE A 95 -2.82 7.39 9.95
N ARG A 96 -3.78 8.12 9.42
CA ARG A 96 -4.17 9.38 9.99
C ARG A 96 -5.60 9.32 10.46
N ASP A 97 -5.75 9.35 11.76
CA ASP A 97 -7.06 9.39 12.40
C ASP A 97 -7.46 10.83 12.61
N GLU A 98 -8.63 11.13 12.21
CA GLU A 98 -9.13 12.46 12.43
C GLU A 98 -10.31 12.45 13.31
#